data_43d2ecccf6d70a8d26d949eb9d2532cf
#
_entry.id   43d2ecccf6d70a8d26d949eb9d2532cf
#
_cell.length_a   1.000
_cell.length_b   1.000
_cell.length_c   1.000
_cell.angle_alpha   90.00
_cell.angle_beta   90.00
_cell.angle_gamma   90.00
#
_symmetry.space_group_name_H-M   'P 1'
#
loop_
_entity.id
_entity.type
_entity.pdbx_description
1 polymer ?
#
loop_
_entity_poly.entity_id
_entity_poly.type
_entity_poly.pdbx_seq_one_letter_code
_entity_poly.pdbx_strand_id
1 'polypeptide(L)'
;MNIRRAFSVTKRIFRGLRNDRRTVALMFLAPILAMCVFGVAFSGDVKDVHVVVVNQDEGYQPPGVPVKVSIADMIISNFDEDVLKVDYVDTKDEGVQRVEKGGAYGVIIFPQNFTRDIYSRIQNPSLSVSTTIEVRLDKSNVNVANAIAKAVSDAVLKTMKDTGNAAPVTVNADNAIYGKGAKFMDFFVPGIMAFVVFMLTTLLTLISFVGERTSGNLERLQATPLRASEIVIGYAITFSIIGMLQSILLLVIGVAVFNIMIVGHIALAFLVIALLAVVSLSLGILLSSLAKREAQAIQFFPLIVLPTFLLAGIFWPVEAIPSWLRPLSYAIPPSYAVDATRSVMLRGWGIGGIWIDIVALLGFAVAFLSLAVWSLQRGRG
;
A
#
# COMPACT_ATOMS: atom_id res chain seq x y z
N MET A 1 24.14 14.64 -29.40
CA MET A 1 22.69 14.47 -29.33
C MET A 1 22.00 15.75 -29.76
N ASN A 2 21.08 15.70 -30.70
CA ASN A 2 20.33 16.87 -31.15
C ASN A 2 18.90 16.79 -30.62
N ILE A 3 18.59 17.69 -29.66
CA ILE A 3 17.27 17.73 -29.00
C ILE A 3 16.12 17.92 -29.99
N ARG A 4 16.32 18.67 -31.07
CA ARG A 4 15.29 18.88 -32.13
C ARG A 4 14.92 17.57 -32.82
N ARG A 5 15.88 16.66 -32.99
CA ARG A 5 15.65 15.33 -33.60
C ARG A 5 14.87 14.42 -32.65
N ALA A 6 15.20 14.40 -31.36
CA ALA A 6 14.43 13.66 -30.35
C ALA A 6 12.99 14.17 -30.29
N PHE A 7 12.80 15.50 -30.32
CA PHE A 7 11.46 16.09 -30.33
C PHE A 7 10.64 15.75 -31.59
N SER A 8 11.29 15.59 -32.76
CA SER A 8 10.63 15.14 -33.97
C SER A 8 10.10 13.71 -33.83
N VAL A 9 10.84 12.82 -33.15
CA VAL A 9 10.38 11.46 -32.81
C VAL A 9 9.18 11.52 -31.86
N THR A 10 9.26 12.33 -30.80
CA THR A 10 8.15 12.59 -29.86
C THR A 10 6.88 13.02 -30.61
N LYS A 11 6.99 14.02 -31.48
CA LYS A 11 5.85 14.53 -32.27
C LYS A 11 5.23 13.45 -33.18
N ARG A 12 6.07 12.60 -33.78
CA ARG A 12 5.61 11.46 -34.60
C ARG A 12 4.79 10.48 -33.77
N ILE A 13 5.29 10.09 -32.59
CA ILE A 13 4.62 9.12 -31.71
C ILE A 13 3.28 9.69 -31.21
N PHE A 14 3.26 10.96 -30.77
CA PHE A 14 2.02 11.62 -30.38
C PHE A 14 0.99 11.68 -31.50
N ARG A 15 1.43 11.92 -32.74
CA ARG A 15 0.52 11.91 -33.88
C ARG A 15 -0.04 10.51 -34.16
N GLY A 16 0.79 9.47 -34.01
CA GLY A 16 0.35 8.07 -34.11
C GLY A 16 -0.70 7.73 -33.05
N LEU A 17 -0.42 8.05 -31.80
CA LEU A 17 -1.34 7.84 -30.66
C LEU A 17 -2.66 8.62 -30.82
N ARG A 18 -2.60 9.87 -31.29
CA ARG A 18 -3.81 10.66 -31.54
C ARG A 18 -4.77 10.01 -32.54
N ASN A 19 -4.22 9.27 -33.50
CA ASN A 19 -5.02 8.57 -34.52
C ASN A 19 -5.55 7.21 -34.01
N ASP A 20 -4.91 6.63 -32.99
CA ASP A 20 -5.35 5.39 -32.36
C ASP A 20 -6.10 5.67 -31.04
N ARG A 21 -7.35 6.13 -31.18
CA ARG A 21 -8.21 6.48 -30.06
C ARG A 21 -8.47 5.29 -29.12
N ARG A 22 -8.44 4.05 -29.63
CA ARG A 22 -8.70 2.86 -28.82
C ARG A 22 -7.55 2.59 -27.88
N THR A 23 -6.31 2.62 -28.39
CA THR A 23 -5.11 2.46 -27.54
C THR A 23 -5.02 3.59 -26.50
N VAL A 24 -5.27 4.86 -26.89
CA VAL A 24 -5.29 5.97 -25.94
C VAL A 24 -6.36 5.78 -24.88
N ALA A 25 -7.58 5.39 -25.25
CA ALA A 25 -8.63 5.12 -24.27
C ALA A 25 -8.24 4.02 -23.27
N LEU A 26 -7.65 2.91 -23.74
CA LEU A 26 -7.18 1.84 -22.89
C LEU A 26 -6.01 2.26 -21.99
N MET A 27 -5.13 3.15 -22.45
CA MET A 27 -4.03 3.68 -21.64
C MET A 27 -4.50 4.39 -20.37
N PHE A 28 -5.68 5.01 -20.39
CA PHE A 28 -6.26 5.71 -19.25
C PHE A 28 -7.33 4.90 -18.53
N LEU A 29 -8.14 4.13 -19.26
CA LEU A 29 -9.22 3.33 -18.68
C LEU A 29 -8.67 2.15 -17.86
N ALA A 30 -7.61 1.49 -18.33
CA ALA A 30 -7.05 0.33 -17.65
C ALA A 30 -6.48 0.67 -16.25
N PRO A 31 -5.70 1.77 -16.05
CA PRO A 31 -5.30 2.22 -14.71
C PRO A 31 -6.48 2.54 -13.80
N ILE A 32 -7.51 3.21 -14.33
CA ILE A 32 -8.72 3.54 -13.57
C ILE A 32 -9.40 2.25 -13.11
N LEU A 33 -9.67 1.33 -14.03
CA LEU A 33 -10.32 0.06 -13.72
C LEU A 33 -9.50 -0.76 -12.73
N ALA A 34 -8.19 -0.87 -12.94
CA ALA A 34 -7.32 -1.59 -12.02
C ALA A 34 -7.39 -0.98 -10.61
N MET A 35 -7.25 0.34 -10.47
CA MET A 35 -7.32 1.01 -9.18
C MET A 35 -8.71 0.88 -8.55
N CYS A 36 -9.80 1.01 -9.31
CA CYS A 36 -11.15 0.83 -8.79
C CYS A 36 -11.40 -0.61 -8.35
N VAL A 37 -11.01 -1.61 -9.14
CA VAL A 37 -11.17 -3.02 -8.80
C VAL A 37 -10.38 -3.37 -7.54
N PHE A 38 -9.09 -3.03 -7.49
CA PHE A 38 -8.27 -3.26 -6.30
C PHE A 38 -8.78 -2.44 -5.11
N GLY A 39 -9.10 -1.17 -5.33
CA GLY A 39 -9.61 -0.29 -4.29
C GLY A 39 -10.91 -0.83 -3.68
N VAL A 40 -11.90 -1.21 -4.49
CA VAL A 40 -13.16 -1.78 -4.01
C VAL A 40 -12.96 -3.16 -3.39
N ALA A 41 -12.14 -4.02 -4.00
CA ALA A 41 -11.89 -5.36 -3.46
C ALA A 41 -11.26 -5.35 -2.06
N PHE A 42 -10.48 -4.30 -1.75
CA PHE A 42 -9.80 -4.16 -0.46
C PHE A 42 -10.34 -3.00 0.42
N SER A 43 -11.40 -2.29 -0.03
CA SER A 43 -12.03 -1.20 0.74
C SER A 43 -12.99 -1.68 1.82
N GLY A 44 -13.32 -2.96 1.84
CA GLY A 44 -14.24 -3.52 2.83
C GLY A 44 -13.70 -3.28 4.23
N ASP A 45 -14.38 -2.46 5.01
CA ASP A 45 -14.20 -2.47 6.46
C ASP A 45 -14.44 -3.90 6.92
N VAL A 46 -13.53 -4.41 7.74
CA VAL A 46 -13.68 -5.74 8.32
C VAL A 46 -14.89 -5.71 9.24
N LYS A 47 -15.96 -6.43 8.89
CA LYS A 47 -17.23 -6.49 9.62
C LYS A 47 -17.55 -7.92 10.00
N ASP A 48 -18.48 -8.07 10.96
CA ASP A 48 -18.99 -9.36 11.40
C ASP A 48 -17.87 -10.35 11.80
N VAL A 49 -16.83 -9.85 12.48
CA VAL A 49 -15.72 -10.67 12.96
C VAL A 49 -16.15 -11.39 14.22
N HIS A 50 -16.23 -12.71 14.16
CA HIS A 50 -16.50 -13.53 15.33
C HIS A 50 -15.31 -13.51 16.30
N VAL A 51 -15.56 -13.05 17.52
CA VAL A 51 -14.60 -13.07 18.62
C VAL A 51 -15.23 -13.72 19.85
N VAL A 52 -14.39 -14.38 20.62
CA VAL A 52 -14.81 -14.99 21.88
C VAL A 52 -14.38 -14.10 23.04
N VAL A 53 -15.30 -13.81 23.94
CA VAL A 53 -15.02 -13.07 25.18
C VAL A 53 -15.08 -14.00 26.36
N VAL A 54 -13.99 -14.02 27.14
CA VAL A 54 -13.89 -14.70 28.44
C VAL A 54 -13.87 -13.61 29.50
N ASN A 55 -15.03 -13.33 30.10
CA ASN A 55 -15.12 -12.35 31.16
C ASN A 55 -15.03 -13.05 32.52
N GLN A 56 -13.86 -12.99 33.17
CA GLN A 56 -13.65 -13.50 34.51
C GLN A 56 -13.75 -12.39 35.57
N ASP A 57 -14.01 -11.12 35.18
CA ASP A 57 -14.05 -10.00 36.11
C ASP A 57 -15.23 -10.13 37.07
N GLU A 58 -14.94 -10.25 38.35
CA GLU A 58 -15.99 -10.28 39.39
C GLU A 58 -16.58 -8.91 39.67
N GLY A 59 -16.07 -7.84 39.06
CA GLY A 59 -16.45 -6.47 39.34
C GLY A 59 -16.01 -6.01 40.77
N TYR A 60 -16.26 -4.75 41.06
CA TYR A 60 -15.89 -4.14 42.34
C TYR A 60 -17.01 -3.22 42.84
N GLN A 61 -17.21 -3.19 44.15
CA GLN A 61 -18.12 -2.26 44.83
C GLN A 61 -17.32 -1.17 45.54
N PRO A 62 -17.23 0.05 44.96
CA PRO A 62 -16.53 1.15 45.59
C PRO A 62 -17.16 1.56 46.91
N PRO A 63 -16.39 2.05 47.91
CA PRO A 63 -16.93 2.58 49.14
C PRO A 63 -17.92 3.73 48.85
N GLY A 64 -19.15 3.63 49.43
CA GLY A 64 -20.21 4.62 49.23
C GLY A 64 -21.08 4.45 47.98
N VAL A 65 -20.85 3.44 47.15
CA VAL A 65 -21.68 3.09 45.98
C VAL A 65 -22.47 1.82 46.30
N PRO A 66 -23.82 1.85 46.23
CA PRO A 66 -24.64 0.71 46.62
C PRO A 66 -24.65 -0.44 45.56
N VAL A 67 -24.07 -0.23 44.40
CA VAL A 67 -24.10 -1.16 43.26
C VAL A 67 -22.67 -1.61 42.93
N LYS A 68 -22.54 -2.90 42.62
CA LYS A 68 -21.33 -3.52 42.08
C LYS A 68 -21.14 -3.07 40.63
N VAL A 69 -19.97 -2.53 40.31
CA VAL A 69 -19.61 -2.05 38.95
C VAL A 69 -18.64 -3.01 38.32
N SER A 70 -18.83 -3.35 37.06
CA SER A 70 -17.85 -4.07 36.23
C SER A 70 -17.41 -3.18 35.07
N ILE A 71 -16.14 -2.81 35.06
CA ILE A 71 -15.56 -2.05 33.95
C ILE A 71 -15.38 -2.96 32.72
N ALA A 72 -15.17 -4.25 32.93
CA ALA A 72 -15.12 -5.22 31.84
C ALA A 72 -16.44 -5.24 31.06
N ASP A 73 -17.59 -5.30 31.74
CA ASP A 73 -18.91 -5.27 31.07
C ASP A 73 -19.16 -3.95 30.33
N MET A 74 -18.70 -2.84 30.90
CA MET A 74 -18.79 -1.54 30.24
C MET A 74 -17.92 -1.48 28.97
N ILE A 75 -16.74 -2.07 28.96
CA ILE A 75 -15.89 -2.15 27.77
C ILE A 75 -16.56 -3.04 26.72
N ILE A 76 -17.08 -4.21 27.13
CA ILE A 76 -17.75 -5.14 26.22
C ILE A 76 -19.00 -4.49 25.59
N SER A 77 -19.79 -3.75 26.36
CA SER A 77 -20.97 -3.04 25.84
C SER A 77 -20.61 -1.88 24.88
N ASN A 78 -19.37 -1.43 24.89
CA ASN A 78 -18.85 -0.42 23.98
C ASN A 78 -18.15 -1.01 22.75
N PHE A 79 -18.14 -2.33 22.58
CA PHE A 79 -17.66 -2.93 21.32
C PHE A 79 -18.57 -2.50 20.16
N ASP A 80 -17.93 -2.27 19.01
CA ASP A 80 -18.67 -1.96 17.79
C ASP A 80 -19.30 -3.25 17.24
N GLU A 81 -20.63 -3.35 17.36
CA GLU A 81 -21.40 -4.52 16.93
C GLU A 81 -21.35 -4.75 15.41
N ASP A 82 -21.04 -3.71 14.62
CA ASP A 82 -20.84 -3.83 13.18
C ASP A 82 -19.51 -4.51 12.85
N VAL A 83 -18.52 -4.39 13.74
CA VAL A 83 -17.19 -4.95 13.57
C VAL A 83 -17.03 -6.30 14.25
N LEU A 84 -17.48 -6.40 15.52
CA LEU A 84 -17.29 -7.59 16.36
C LEU A 84 -18.60 -8.30 16.65
N LYS A 85 -18.66 -9.58 16.30
CA LYS A 85 -19.71 -10.51 16.78
C LYS A 85 -19.17 -11.26 17.98
N VAL A 86 -19.69 -10.96 19.15
CA VAL A 86 -19.19 -11.47 20.44
C VAL A 86 -19.92 -12.74 20.84
N ASP A 87 -19.16 -13.81 21.01
CA ASP A 87 -19.59 -15.05 21.65
C ASP A 87 -18.98 -15.14 23.04
N TYR A 88 -19.72 -15.62 24.04
CA TYR A 88 -19.23 -15.75 25.41
C TYR A 88 -18.87 -17.20 25.71
N VAL A 89 -17.77 -17.40 26.44
CA VAL A 89 -17.38 -18.69 27.02
C VAL A 89 -16.80 -18.49 28.41
N ASP A 90 -16.91 -19.52 29.23
CA ASP A 90 -16.53 -19.42 30.64
C ASP A 90 -15.02 -19.62 30.89
N THR A 91 -14.35 -20.33 29.99
CA THR A 91 -12.94 -20.67 30.18
C THR A 91 -12.05 -20.22 29.02
N LYS A 92 -10.81 -19.83 29.37
CA LYS A 92 -9.77 -19.46 28.42
C LYS A 92 -9.48 -20.56 27.40
N ASP A 93 -9.43 -21.81 27.86
CA ASP A 93 -9.09 -22.97 27.02
C ASP A 93 -10.18 -23.24 25.99
N GLU A 94 -11.44 -23.10 26.36
CA GLU A 94 -12.57 -23.19 25.42
C GLU A 94 -12.51 -22.10 24.36
N GLY A 95 -12.22 -20.84 24.77
CA GLY A 95 -12.05 -19.72 23.85
C GLY A 95 -10.93 -19.98 22.83
N VAL A 96 -9.77 -20.45 23.30
CA VAL A 96 -8.64 -20.79 22.42
C VAL A 96 -9.01 -21.92 21.45
N GLN A 97 -9.66 -22.98 21.94
CA GLN A 97 -10.10 -24.09 21.08
C GLN A 97 -11.10 -23.65 20.00
N ARG A 98 -11.96 -22.67 20.28
CA ARG A 98 -12.86 -22.12 19.27
C ARG A 98 -12.11 -21.41 18.14
N VAL A 99 -11.05 -20.67 18.48
CA VAL A 99 -10.17 -20.04 17.48
C VAL A 99 -9.41 -21.11 16.70
N GLU A 100 -8.82 -22.11 17.37
CA GLU A 100 -8.12 -23.22 16.71
C GLU A 100 -9.00 -24.03 15.76
N LYS A 101 -10.28 -24.17 16.07
CA LYS A 101 -11.28 -24.83 15.19
C LYS A 101 -11.84 -23.92 14.09
N GLY A 102 -11.37 -22.65 14.01
CA GLY A 102 -11.82 -21.69 13.01
C GLY A 102 -13.22 -21.10 13.28
N GLY A 103 -13.76 -21.27 14.49
CA GLY A 103 -15.07 -20.70 14.87
C GLY A 103 -15.01 -19.24 15.29
N ALA A 104 -13.82 -18.69 15.54
CA ALA A 104 -13.60 -17.29 15.87
C ALA A 104 -12.20 -16.86 15.43
N TYR A 105 -11.97 -15.54 15.31
CA TYR A 105 -10.68 -14.96 14.92
C TYR A 105 -9.85 -14.45 16.10
N GLY A 106 -10.41 -14.42 17.28
CA GLY A 106 -9.70 -13.99 18.47
C GLY A 106 -10.44 -14.28 19.76
N VAL A 107 -9.67 -14.29 20.85
CA VAL A 107 -10.17 -14.41 22.24
C VAL A 107 -9.75 -13.17 23.00
N ILE A 108 -10.70 -12.55 23.67
CA ILE A 108 -10.50 -11.38 24.53
C ILE A 108 -10.77 -11.83 25.97
N ILE A 109 -9.78 -11.72 26.83
CA ILE A 109 -9.84 -12.27 28.19
C ILE A 109 -9.69 -11.13 29.19
N PHE A 110 -10.71 -10.96 30.03
CA PHE A 110 -10.68 -10.05 31.17
C PHE A 110 -10.32 -10.86 32.43
N PRO A 111 -9.25 -10.47 33.17
CA PRO A 111 -8.84 -11.19 34.37
C PRO A 111 -9.81 -10.96 35.54
N GLN A 112 -9.81 -11.89 36.52
CA GLN A 112 -10.78 -11.94 37.64
C GLN A 112 -10.88 -10.64 38.46
N ASN A 113 -9.78 -9.94 38.66
CA ASN A 113 -9.74 -8.71 39.47
C ASN A 113 -9.66 -7.44 38.62
N PHE A 114 -10.01 -7.49 37.33
CA PHE A 114 -9.80 -6.40 36.38
C PHE A 114 -10.35 -5.05 36.89
N THR A 115 -11.63 -5.01 37.26
CA THR A 115 -12.28 -3.78 37.76
C THR A 115 -11.67 -3.33 39.08
N ARG A 116 -11.40 -4.25 40.00
CA ARG A 116 -10.79 -3.94 41.32
C ARG A 116 -9.40 -3.33 41.15
N ASP A 117 -8.59 -3.87 40.26
CA ASP A 117 -7.23 -3.43 40.00
C ASP A 117 -7.21 -2.03 39.38
N ILE A 118 -8.16 -1.73 38.49
CA ILE A 118 -8.36 -0.38 37.93
C ILE A 118 -8.69 0.62 39.04
N TYR A 119 -9.68 0.31 39.88
CA TYR A 119 -10.05 1.20 40.99
C TYR A 119 -8.91 1.40 41.98
N SER A 120 -8.17 0.34 42.32
CA SER A 120 -7.01 0.42 43.20
C SER A 120 -5.93 1.33 42.63
N ARG A 121 -5.70 1.28 41.34
CA ARG A 121 -4.70 2.13 40.66
C ARG A 121 -5.14 3.57 40.48
N ILE A 122 -6.45 3.84 40.36
CA ILE A 122 -7.00 5.20 40.37
C ILE A 122 -6.78 5.83 41.72
N GLN A 123 -7.02 5.09 42.82
CA GLN A 123 -6.82 5.59 44.19
C GLN A 123 -5.35 5.75 44.57
N ASN A 124 -4.48 4.89 44.06
CA ASN A 124 -3.05 4.91 44.30
C ASN A 124 -2.22 4.62 43.04
N PRO A 125 -1.84 5.68 42.28
CA PRO A 125 -1.11 5.50 41.01
C PRO A 125 0.25 4.82 41.12
N SER A 126 0.81 4.71 42.33
CA SER A 126 2.11 4.08 42.60
C SER A 126 2.02 2.54 42.68
N LEU A 127 0.83 1.98 42.70
CA LEU A 127 0.66 0.52 42.72
C LEU A 127 0.99 -0.10 41.34
N SER A 128 1.91 -1.05 41.36
CA SER A 128 2.29 -1.85 40.15
C SER A 128 1.29 -2.98 39.92
N VAL A 129 0.01 -2.67 39.74
CA VAL A 129 -1.01 -3.69 39.44
C VAL A 129 -1.21 -3.75 37.94
N SER A 130 -1.21 -4.95 37.37
CA SER A 130 -1.40 -5.18 35.94
C SER A 130 -2.88 -5.16 35.59
N THR A 131 -3.33 -4.12 34.89
CA THR A 131 -4.67 -4.00 34.33
C THR A 131 -4.67 -4.34 32.83
N THR A 132 -4.14 -5.52 32.48
CA THR A 132 -3.93 -5.90 31.08
C THR A 132 -5.07 -6.79 30.60
N ILE A 133 -5.75 -6.38 29.53
CA ILE A 133 -6.64 -7.24 28.75
C ILE A 133 -5.78 -8.14 27.88
N GLU A 134 -5.91 -9.46 28.06
CA GLU A 134 -5.20 -10.44 27.22
C GLU A 134 -6.00 -10.64 25.93
N VAL A 135 -5.43 -10.31 24.79
CA VAL A 135 -6.05 -10.51 23.47
C VAL A 135 -5.20 -11.51 22.70
N ARG A 136 -5.79 -12.67 22.39
CA ARG A 136 -5.18 -13.70 21.54
C ARG A 136 -5.86 -13.70 20.20
N LEU A 137 -5.10 -13.45 19.13
CA LEU A 137 -5.62 -13.26 17.79
C LEU A 137 -5.13 -14.36 16.85
N ASP A 138 -6.01 -14.79 15.96
CA ASP A 138 -5.59 -15.51 14.76
C ASP A 138 -4.85 -14.54 13.84
N LYS A 139 -3.52 -14.67 13.78
CA LYS A 139 -2.65 -13.84 12.96
C LYS A 139 -2.51 -14.34 11.51
N SER A 140 -3.24 -15.37 11.13
CA SER A 140 -3.27 -15.83 9.74
C SER A 140 -3.91 -14.77 8.82
N ASN A 141 -4.83 -13.96 9.38
CA ASN A 141 -5.41 -12.80 8.70
C ASN A 141 -5.06 -11.51 9.45
N VAL A 142 -3.99 -10.85 9.01
CA VAL A 142 -3.47 -9.62 9.64
C VAL A 142 -4.51 -8.49 9.68
N ASN A 143 -5.37 -8.38 8.67
CA ASN A 143 -6.40 -7.33 8.61
C ASN A 143 -7.46 -7.54 9.69
N VAL A 144 -7.91 -8.78 9.86
CA VAL A 144 -8.88 -9.16 10.90
C VAL A 144 -8.27 -8.96 12.28
N ALA A 145 -7.02 -9.41 12.48
CA ALA A 145 -6.32 -9.24 13.75
C ALA A 145 -6.18 -7.75 14.13
N ASN A 146 -5.81 -6.88 13.19
CA ASN A 146 -5.73 -5.44 13.41
C ASN A 146 -7.10 -4.80 13.67
N ALA A 147 -8.17 -5.26 12.98
CA ALA A 147 -9.52 -4.78 13.22
C ALA A 147 -10.00 -5.10 14.63
N ILE A 148 -9.77 -6.33 15.13
CA ILE A 148 -10.09 -6.73 16.51
C ILE A 148 -9.31 -5.88 17.50
N ALA A 149 -7.99 -5.77 17.34
CA ALA A 149 -7.14 -5.00 18.25
C ALA A 149 -7.57 -3.54 18.33
N LYS A 150 -7.93 -2.94 17.19
CA LYS A 150 -8.44 -1.58 17.11
C LYS A 150 -9.81 -1.45 17.80
N ALA A 151 -10.75 -2.33 17.51
CA ALA A 151 -12.09 -2.28 18.11
C ALA A 151 -12.04 -2.41 19.64
N VAL A 152 -11.18 -3.29 20.17
CA VAL A 152 -10.95 -3.42 21.62
C VAL A 152 -10.35 -2.13 22.19
N SER A 153 -9.35 -1.56 21.51
CA SER A 153 -8.71 -0.30 21.96
C SER A 153 -9.67 0.87 21.97
N ASP A 154 -10.49 1.00 20.92
CA ASP A 154 -11.48 2.08 20.80
C ASP A 154 -12.57 1.95 21.88
N ALA A 155 -13.03 0.73 22.18
CA ALA A 155 -14.00 0.45 23.24
C ALA A 155 -13.43 0.81 24.64
N VAL A 156 -12.19 0.45 24.90
CA VAL A 156 -11.49 0.83 26.16
C VAL A 156 -11.40 2.34 26.26
N LEU A 157 -10.94 3.05 25.22
CA LEU A 157 -10.83 4.51 25.22
C LEU A 157 -12.19 5.18 25.40
N LYS A 158 -13.25 4.67 24.80
CA LYS A 158 -14.60 5.18 24.95
C LYS A 158 -15.09 5.00 26.39
N THR A 159 -14.95 3.80 26.96
CA THR A 159 -15.34 3.52 28.35
C THR A 159 -14.57 4.43 29.34
N MET A 160 -13.27 4.63 29.14
CA MET A 160 -12.46 5.50 29.99
C MET A 160 -12.89 6.96 29.90
N LYS A 161 -13.26 7.43 28.72
CA LYS A 161 -13.80 8.79 28.51
C LYS A 161 -15.15 8.99 29.19
N ASP A 162 -16.04 8.00 29.09
CA ASP A 162 -17.39 8.05 29.64
C ASP A 162 -17.38 7.98 31.17
N THR A 163 -16.43 7.27 31.77
CA THR A 163 -16.27 7.20 33.23
C THR A 163 -15.53 8.39 33.83
N GLY A 164 -15.05 9.34 33.03
CA GLY A 164 -14.35 10.54 33.51
C GLY A 164 -13.00 10.25 34.18
N ASN A 165 -12.54 9.02 34.16
CA ASN A 165 -11.31 8.58 34.80
C ASN A 165 -10.25 8.27 33.73
N ALA A 166 -9.13 8.97 33.81
CA ALA A 166 -7.90 8.59 33.10
C ALA A 166 -7.29 7.34 33.76
N ALA A 167 -7.98 6.21 33.69
CA ALA A 167 -7.45 4.96 34.23
C ALA A 167 -6.31 4.47 33.32
N PRO A 168 -5.22 4.02 33.90
CA PRO A 168 -4.10 3.46 33.16
C PRO A 168 -4.41 2.00 32.74
N VAL A 169 -5.39 1.79 31.88
CA VAL A 169 -5.52 0.55 31.16
C VAL A 169 -4.51 0.61 30.03
N THR A 170 -3.42 -0.09 30.17
CA THR A 170 -2.45 -0.28 29.09
C THR A 170 -3.03 -1.28 28.09
N VAL A 171 -3.89 -0.80 27.21
CA VAL A 171 -3.92 -1.37 25.88
C VAL A 171 -2.64 -0.88 25.24
N ASN A 172 -1.70 -1.75 24.92
CA ASN A 172 -0.57 -1.45 24.06
C ASN A 172 -1.09 -1.17 22.64
N ALA A 173 -1.97 -0.16 22.51
CA ALA A 173 -2.19 0.48 21.23
C ALA A 173 -0.96 1.37 21.06
N ASP A 174 -0.09 0.99 20.13
CA ASP A 174 1.00 1.82 19.69
C ASP A 174 0.52 3.26 19.62
N ASN A 175 1.14 4.14 20.43
CA ASN A 175 0.94 5.56 20.30
C ASN A 175 1.37 5.92 18.88
N ALA A 176 0.42 5.98 17.96
CA ALA A 176 0.70 6.20 16.55
C ALA A 176 1.34 7.58 16.40
N ILE A 177 2.66 7.59 16.27
CA ILE A 177 3.46 8.80 16.01
C ILE A 177 3.06 9.39 14.64
N TYR A 178 2.72 8.50 13.69
CA TYR A 178 2.28 8.85 12.34
C TYR A 178 0.97 8.13 11.99
N GLY A 179 0.19 8.73 11.09
CA GLY A 179 -1.03 8.10 10.58
C GLY A 179 -2.14 7.94 11.61
N LYS A 180 -2.23 8.85 12.61
CA LYS A 180 -3.32 8.82 13.60
C LYS A 180 -4.67 8.91 12.89
N GLY A 181 -5.49 7.86 13.04
CA GLY A 181 -6.78 7.74 12.37
C GLY A 181 -6.69 7.23 10.92
N ALA A 182 -5.51 6.85 10.44
CA ALA A 182 -5.35 6.25 9.12
C ALA A 182 -6.09 4.90 9.05
N LYS A 183 -6.85 4.73 7.98
CA LYS A 183 -7.53 3.48 7.64
C LYS A 183 -6.61 2.58 6.83
N PHE A 184 -6.98 1.31 6.69
CA PHE A 184 -6.26 0.38 5.82
C PHE A 184 -6.07 0.92 4.40
N MET A 185 -7.09 1.61 3.86
CA MET A 185 -7.05 2.21 2.52
C MET A 185 -5.99 3.29 2.38
N ASP A 186 -5.75 4.07 3.43
CA ASP A 186 -4.71 5.12 3.41
C ASP A 186 -3.30 4.52 3.26
N PHE A 187 -3.09 3.33 3.80
CA PHE A 187 -1.85 2.57 3.64
C PHE A 187 -1.78 1.86 2.29
N PHE A 188 -2.90 1.31 1.81
CA PHE A 188 -2.96 0.40 0.68
C PHE A 188 -2.99 1.15 -0.67
N VAL A 189 -3.80 2.20 -0.78
CA VAL A 189 -4.01 2.93 -2.05
C VAL A 189 -2.72 3.52 -2.63
N PRO A 190 -1.83 4.17 -1.85
CA PRO A 190 -0.55 4.66 -2.38
C PRO A 190 0.30 3.54 -2.99
N GLY A 191 0.30 2.35 -2.37
CA GLY A 191 0.98 1.18 -2.89
C GLY A 191 0.39 0.68 -4.21
N ILE A 192 -0.95 0.59 -4.30
CA ILE A 192 -1.65 0.20 -5.53
C ILE A 192 -1.44 1.23 -6.64
N MET A 193 -1.46 2.53 -6.33
CA MET A 193 -1.19 3.58 -7.34
C MET A 193 0.19 3.38 -7.97
N ALA A 194 1.22 3.19 -7.15
CA ALA A 194 2.58 2.92 -7.62
C ALA A 194 2.64 1.64 -8.46
N PHE A 195 2.03 0.55 -8.00
CA PHE A 195 1.97 -0.72 -8.70
C PHE A 195 1.28 -0.60 -10.07
N VAL A 196 0.11 0.03 -10.12
CA VAL A 196 -0.68 0.19 -11.35
C VAL A 196 0.07 1.03 -12.38
N VAL A 197 0.69 2.15 -11.95
CA VAL A 197 1.52 2.97 -12.85
C VAL A 197 2.70 2.15 -13.37
N PHE A 198 3.42 1.47 -12.50
CA PHE A 198 4.57 0.66 -12.90
C PHE A 198 4.17 -0.44 -13.89
N MET A 199 3.16 -1.21 -13.55
CA MET A 199 2.68 -2.35 -14.33
C MET A 199 2.23 -1.91 -15.73
N LEU A 200 1.31 -0.94 -15.78
CA LEU A 200 0.69 -0.56 -17.05
C LEU A 200 1.63 0.27 -17.93
N THR A 201 2.41 1.19 -17.35
CA THR A 201 3.38 1.96 -18.12
C THR A 201 4.47 1.06 -18.71
N THR A 202 4.98 0.09 -17.93
CA THR A 202 5.96 -0.90 -18.44
C THR A 202 5.38 -1.73 -19.57
N LEU A 203 4.17 -2.29 -19.40
CA LEU A 203 3.52 -3.13 -20.39
C LEU A 203 3.23 -2.36 -21.69
N LEU A 204 2.61 -1.18 -21.57
CA LEU A 204 2.26 -0.36 -22.73
C LEU A 204 3.51 0.07 -23.51
N THR A 205 4.57 0.47 -22.82
CA THR A 205 5.83 0.85 -23.47
C THR A 205 6.50 -0.36 -24.13
N LEU A 206 6.50 -1.50 -23.45
CA LEU A 206 7.05 -2.76 -23.96
C LEU A 206 6.34 -3.18 -25.26
N ILE A 207 5.02 -3.27 -25.25
CA ILE A 207 4.22 -3.67 -26.43
C ILE A 207 4.37 -2.64 -27.56
N SER A 208 4.28 -1.34 -27.23
CA SER A 208 4.41 -0.29 -28.25
C SER A 208 5.77 -0.33 -28.95
N PHE A 209 6.86 -0.56 -28.20
CA PHE A 209 8.19 -0.58 -28.80
C PHE A 209 8.47 -1.88 -29.59
N VAL A 210 7.92 -3.02 -29.15
CA VAL A 210 7.96 -4.27 -29.92
C VAL A 210 7.14 -4.13 -31.19
N GLY A 211 5.95 -3.53 -31.13
CA GLY A 211 5.11 -3.25 -32.29
C GLY A 211 5.80 -2.34 -33.34
N GLU A 212 6.54 -1.32 -32.91
CA GLU A 212 7.36 -0.50 -33.81
C GLU A 212 8.47 -1.31 -34.51
N ARG A 213 9.03 -2.29 -33.83
CA ARG A 213 10.03 -3.20 -34.42
C ARG A 213 9.38 -4.18 -35.40
N THR A 214 8.32 -4.85 -35.02
CA THR A 214 7.66 -5.87 -35.84
C THR A 214 7.00 -5.26 -37.08
N SER A 215 6.58 -4.01 -37.04
CA SER A 215 6.05 -3.25 -38.18
C SER A 215 7.15 -2.69 -39.11
N GLY A 216 8.44 -2.86 -38.79
CA GLY A 216 9.56 -2.31 -39.57
C GLY A 216 9.73 -0.78 -39.41
N ASN A 217 8.94 -0.15 -38.56
CA ASN A 217 9.02 1.29 -38.33
C ASN A 217 10.30 1.70 -37.61
N LEU A 218 10.78 0.88 -36.68
CA LEU A 218 12.03 1.11 -35.97
C LEU A 218 13.23 1.05 -36.92
N GLU A 219 13.23 0.11 -37.87
CA GLU A 219 14.27 -0.02 -38.89
C GLU A 219 14.29 1.17 -39.83
N ARG A 220 13.10 1.67 -40.23
CA ARG A 220 12.99 2.91 -41.02
C ARG A 220 13.55 4.11 -40.27
N LEU A 221 13.31 4.22 -38.93
CA LEU A 221 13.92 5.28 -38.11
C LEU A 221 15.44 5.12 -38.03
N GLN A 222 15.93 3.90 -37.94
CA GLN A 222 17.36 3.62 -37.88
C GLN A 222 18.09 3.89 -39.22
N ALA A 223 17.37 3.81 -40.35
CA ALA A 223 17.89 4.18 -41.67
C ALA A 223 18.01 5.71 -41.86
N THR A 224 17.41 6.51 -40.97
CA THR A 224 17.59 7.97 -40.95
C THR A 224 18.85 8.37 -40.17
N PRO A 225 19.37 9.61 -40.28
CA PRO A 225 20.52 10.07 -39.51
C PRO A 225 20.23 10.30 -38.02
N LEU A 226 19.29 9.54 -37.44
CA LEU A 226 18.97 9.54 -36.02
C LEU A 226 19.92 8.61 -35.26
N ARG A 227 20.39 9.06 -34.10
CA ARG A 227 21.16 8.22 -33.17
C ARG A 227 20.19 7.39 -32.31
N ALA A 228 20.63 6.20 -31.86
CA ALA A 228 19.84 5.36 -30.96
C ALA A 228 19.35 6.12 -29.72
N SER A 229 20.21 6.96 -29.12
CA SER A 229 19.83 7.80 -27.98
C SER A 229 18.72 8.82 -28.29
N GLU A 230 18.70 9.38 -29.51
CA GLU A 230 17.65 10.33 -29.93
C GLU A 230 16.30 9.63 -30.12
N ILE A 231 16.33 8.39 -30.59
CA ILE A 231 15.13 7.53 -30.69
C ILE A 231 14.62 7.21 -29.28
N VAL A 232 15.44 6.61 -28.43
CA VAL A 232 15.04 6.20 -27.06
C VAL A 232 14.52 7.40 -26.25
N ILE A 233 15.20 8.55 -26.30
CA ILE A 233 14.78 9.76 -25.60
C ILE A 233 13.46 10.30 -26.17
N GLY A 234 13.24 10.26 -27.48
CA GLY A 234 11.96 10.66 -28.07
C GLY A 234 10.78 9.82 -27.58
N TYR A 235 10.97 8.51 -27.46
CA TYR A 235 9.98 7.62 -26.86
C TYR A 235 9.83 7.90 -25.35
N ALA A 236 10.95 8.06 -24.63
CA ALA A 236 10.95 8.36 -23.22
C ALA A 236 10.15 9.63 -22.90
N ILE A 237 10.34 10.70 -23.62
CA ILE A 237 9.57 11.96 -23.46
C ILE A 237 8.07 11.70 -23.66
N THR A 238 7.69 11.00 -24.73
CA THR A 238 6.28 10.74 -25.05
C THR A 238 5.60 9.94 -23.93
N PHE A 239 6.19 8.82 -23.55
CA PHE A 239 5.60 7.94 -22.53
C PHE A 239 5.71 8.54 -21.13
N SER A 240 6.70 9.40 -20.82
CA SER A 240 6.75 10.17 -19.58
C SER A 240 5.55 11.09 -19.43
N ILE A 241 5.17 11.81 -20.51
CA ILE A 241 3.99 12.67 -20.46
C ILE A 241 2.72 11.85 -20.23
N ILE A 242 2.59 10.68 -20.86
CA ILE A 242 1.46 9.78 -20.64
C ILE A 242 1.46 9.27 -19.18
N GLY A 243 2.61 8.84 -18.67
CA GLY A 243 2.75 8.36 -17.30
C GLY A 243 2.47 9.46 -16.26
N MET A 244 2.86 10.71 -16.52
CA MET A 244 2.49 11.85 -15.67
C MET A 244 0.97 12.08 -15.67
N LEU A 245 0.31 12.00 -16.80
CA LEU A 245 -1.15 12.13 -16.88
C LEU A 245 -1.86 10.97 -16.14
N GLN A 246 -1.35 9.74 -16.26
CA GLN A 246 -1.84 8.58 -15.49
C GLN A 246 -1.65 8.80 -13.98
N SER A 247 -0.50 9.33 -13.56
CA SER A 247 -0.20 9.62 -12.15
C SER A 247 -1.15 10.66 -11.57
N ILE A 248 -1.46 11.72 -12.31
CA ILE A 248 -2.46 12.73 -11.91
C ILE A 248 -3.84 12.06 -11.78
N LEU A 249 -4.24 11.27 -12.76
CA LEU A 249 -5.53 10.61 -12.79
C LEU A 249 -5.72 9.69 -11.57
N LEU A 250 -4.72 8.86 -11.26
CA LEU A 250 -4.77 7.94 -10.12
C LEU A 250 -4.76 8.68 -8.78
N LEU A 251 -4.00 9.78 -8.66
CA LEU A 251 -4.06 10.64 -7.47
C LEU A 251 -5.46 11.26 -7.28
N VAL A 252 -6.06 11.76 -8.35
CA VAL A 252 -7.43 12.30 -8.29
C VAL A 252 -8.43 11.24 -7.86
N ILE A 253 -8.33 10.01 -8.39
CA ILE A 253 -9.20 8.89 -7.99
C ILE A 253 -8.94 8.52 -6.53
N GLY A 254 -7.69 8.44 -6.09
CA GLY A 254 -7.33 8.16 -4.70
C GLY A 254 -7.99 9.13 -3.73
N VAL A 255 -7.93 10.43 -4.04
CA VAL A 255 -8.52 11.47 -3.21
C VAL A 255 -10.04 11.51 -3.34
N ALA A 256 -10.58 11.56 -4.56
CA ALA A 256 -12.01 11.82 -4.78
C ALA A 256 -12.91 10.59 -4.55
N VAL A 257 -12.41 9.39 -4.83
CA VAL A 257 -13.20 8.14 -4.72
C VAL A 257 -12.92 7.43 -3.40
N PHE A 258 -11.63 7.28 -3.06
CA PHE A 258 -11.24 6.52 -1.86
C PHE A 258 -11.03 7.40 -0.63
N ASN A 259 -11.13 8.73 -0.76
CA ASN A 259 -10.98 9.70 0.33
C ASN A 259 -9.74 9.42 1.20
N ILE A 260 -8.61 9.15 0.55
CA ILE A 260 -7.35 8.79 1.21
C ILE A 260 -6.78 9.98 1.99
N MET A 261 -6.18 9.68 3.14
CA MET A 261 -5.51 10.67 3.96
C MET A 261 -4.26 11.21 3.26
N ILE A 262 -4.12 12.54 3.22
CA ILE A 262 -2.93 13.23 2.74
C ILE A 262 -2.50 14.25 3.79
N VAL A 263 -1.43 13.92 4.51
CA VAL A 263 -0.83 14.80 5.54
C VAL A 263 0.21 15.73 4.92
N GLY A 264 0.98 15.24 3.96
CA GLY A 264 2.05 15.97 3.30
C GLY A 264 1.62 16.67 2.00
N HIS A 265 2.60 17.08 1.22
CA HIS A 265 2.36 17.79 -0.04
C HIS A 265 1.98 16.85 -1.19
N ILE A 266 0.77 16.96 -1.71
CA ILE A 266 0.27 16.16 -2.84
C ILE A 266 1.16 16.26 -4.09
N ALA A 267 1.77 17.44 -4.33
CA ALA A 267 2.69 17.63 -5.44
C ALA A 267 3.95 16.76 -5.32
N LEU A 268 4.39 16.45 -4.10
CA LEU A 268 5.54 15.58 -3.88
C LEU A 268 5.15 14.11 -4.11
N ALA A 269 3.98 13.68 -3.66
CA ALA A 269 3.45 12.36 -3.98
C ALA A 269 3.30 12.17 -5.51
N PHE A 270 2.76 13.19 -6.21
CA PHE A 270 2.72 13.19 -7.66
C PHE A 270 4.11 13.05 -8.29
N LEU A 271 5.10 13.82 -7.82
CA LEU A 271 6.46 13.76 -8.34
C LEU A 271 7.06 12.35 -8.22
N VAL A 272 6.87 11.68 -7.09
CA VAL A 272 7.36 10.30 -6.87
C VAL A 272 6.72 9.32 -7.86
N ILE A 273 5.39 9.37 -8.01
CA ILE A 273 4.67 8.46 -8.92
C ILE A 273 5.03 8.76 -10.38
N ALA A 274 5.19 10.04 -10.75
CA ALA A 274 5.62 10.45 -12.07
C ALA A 274 7.07 9.98 -12.37
N LEU A 275 7.96 10.04 -11.38
CA LEU A 275 9.32 9.52 -11.51
C LEU A 275 9.31 7.99 -11.67
N LEU A 276 8.46 7.28 -10.93
CA LEU A 276 8.26 5.84 -11.13
C LEU A 276 7.76 5.54 -12.56
N ALA A 277 6.87 6.36 -13.12
CA ALA A 277 6.44 6.21 -14.51
C ALA A 277 7.61 6.32 -15.50
N VAL A 278 8.58 7.22 -15.24
CA VAL A 278 9.81 7.32 -16.03
C VAL A 278 10.67 6.06 -15.90
N VAL A 279 10.80 5.50 -14.72
CA VAL A 279 11.50 4.21 -14.50
C VAL A 279 10.80 3.08 -15.25
N SER A 280 9.48 3.02 -15.15
CA SER A 280 8.64 1.99 -15.75
C SER A 280 8.76 1.95 -17.27
N LEU A 281 8.66 3.12 -17.92
CA LEU A 281 8.83 3.21 -19.36
C LEU A 281 10.25 2.83 -19.80
N SER A 282 11.25 3.20 -19.01
CA SER A 282 12.65 2.89 -19.29
C SER A 282 12.90 1.37 -19.26
N LEU A 283 12.31 0.70 -18.28
CA LEU A 283 12.28 -0.75 -18.17
C LEU A 283 11.53 -1.38 -19.35
N GLY A 284 10.37 -0.84 -19.73
CA GLY A 284 9.59 -1.30 -20.90
C GLY A 284 10.38 -1.25 -22.20
N ILE A 285 11.10 -0.13 -22.45
CA ILE A 285 11.99 0.00 -23.63
C ILE A 285 13.12 -1.05 -23.55
N LEU A 286 13.75 -1.21 -22.41
CA LEU A 286 14.83 -2.18 -22.22
C LEU A 286 14.35 -3.62 -22.48
N LEU A 287 13.23 -4.01 -21.90
CA LEU A 287 12.66 -5.35 -22.07
C LEU A 287 12.21 -5.61 -23.51
N SER A 288 11.75 -4.57 -24.21
CA SER A 288 11.40 -4.70 -25.62
C SER A 288 12.54 -5.19 -26.50
N SER A 289 13.79 -4.91 -26.07
CA SER A 289 14.98 -5.38 -26.79
C SER A 289 15.17 -6.90 -26.71
N LEU A 290 14.61 -7.56 -25.71
CA LEU A 290 14.67 -9.00 -25.49
C LEU A 290 13.54 -9.74 -26.22
N ALA A 291 12.43 -9.05 -26.55
CA ALA A 291 11.27 -9.63 -27.20
C ALA A 291 11.38 -9.51 -28.72
N LYS A 292 11.18 -10.62 -29.44
CA LYS A 292 11.15 -10.65 -30.92
C LYS A 292 9.72 -10.49 -31.47
N ARG A 293 8.69 -10.78 -30.68
CA ARG A 293 7.27 -10.72 -31.04
C ARG A 293 6.46 -10.19 -29.88
N GLU A 294 5.30 -9.59 -30.15
CA GLU A 294 4.41 -9.05 -29.12
C GLU A 294 3.95 -10.12 -28.11
N ALA A 295 3.66 -11.34 -28.59
CA ALA A 295 3.30 -12.47 -27.73
C ALA A 295 4.41 -12.80 -26.71
N GLN A 296 5.68 -12.71 -27.11
CA GLN A 296 6.82 -12.92 -26.20
C GLN A 296 6.95 -11.78 -25.19
N ALA A 297 6.67 -10.54 -25.61
CA ALA A 297 6.65 -9.40 -24.70
C ALA A 297 5.61 -9.58 -23.57
N ILE A 298 4.43 -10.08 -23.91
CA ILE A 298 3.37 -10.37 -22.93
C ILE A 298 3.81 -11.46 -21.93
N GLN A 299 4.62 -12.43 -22.34
CA GLN A 299 5.13 -13.50 -21.45
C GLN A 299 6.12 -12.97 -20.38
N PHE A 300 6.80 -11.84 -20.62
CA PHE A 300 7.62 -11.20 -19.59
C PHE A 300 6.79 -10.54 -18.47
N PHE A 301 5.53 -10.25 -18.75
CA PHE A 301 4.68 -9.51 -17.84
C PHE A 301 4.46 -10.21 -16.48
N PRO A 302 4.04 -11.49 -16.41
CA PRO A 302 3.92 -12.19 -15.14
C PRO A 302 5.23 -12.26 -14.35
N LEU A 303 6.37 -12.38 -15.05
CA LEU A 303 7.69 -12.46 -14.44
C LEU A 303 8.07 -11.17 -13.69
N ILE A 304 7.57 -10.02 -14.14
CA ILE A 304 7.82 -8.73 -13.52
C ILE A 304 6.75 -8.42 -12.48
N VAL A 305 5.50 -8.72 -12.82
CA VAL A 305 4.33 -8.36 -11.99
C VAL A 305 4.31 -9.13 -10.69
N LEU A 306 4.53 -10.46 -10.71
CA LEU A 306 4.45 -11.28 -9.50
C LEU A 306 5.49 -10.89 -8.43
N PRO A 307 6.80 -10.75 -8.75
CA PRO A 307 7.76 -10.28 -7.76
C PRO A 307 7.43 -8.87 -7.27
N THR A 308 7.03 -7.96 -8.14
CA THR A 308 6.67 -6.60 -7.76
C THR A 308 5.48 -6.58 -6.82
N PHE A 309 4.42 -7.32 -7.12
CA PHE A 309 3.22 -7.40 -6.32
C PHE A 309 3.49 -7.92 -4.90
N LEU A 310 4.37 -8.91 -4.77
CA LEU A 310 4.69 -9.54 -3.49
C LEU A 310 5.77 -8.79 -2.70
N LEU A 311 6.76 -8.20 -3.37
CA LEU A 311 7.97 -7.70 -2.73
C LEU A 311 8.11 -6.18 -2.71
N ALA A 312 7.27 -5.45 -3.46
CA ALA A 312 7.37 -3.98 -3.48
C ALA A 312 6.76 -3.27 -2.25
N GLY A 313 6.35 -4.02 -1.24
CA GLY A 313 5.82 -3.40 -0.02
C GLY A 313 4.38 -2.92 -0.14
N ILE A 314 3.60 -3.38 -1.12
CA ILE A 314 2.23 -2.92 -1.38
C ILE A 314 1.29 -3.31 -0.24
N PHE A 315 1.31 -4.57 0.16
CA PHE A 315 0.42 -5.15 1.19
C PHE A 315 0.98 -5.08 2.61
N TRP A 316 2.28 -5.17 2.73
CA TRP A 316 3.02 -5.15 3.98
C TRP A 316 4.32 -4.36 3.80
N PRO A 317 4.85 -3.73 4.83
CA PRO A 317 6.13 -3.02 4.73
C PRO A 317 7.27 -3.99 4.38
N VAL A 318 8.30 -3.49 3.70
CA VAL A 318 9.46 -4.31 3.25
C VAL A 318 10.16 -4.98 4.44
N GLU A 319 10.12 -4.37 5.61
CA GLU A 319 10.66 -4.89 6.87
C GLU A 319 9.95 -6.16 7.34
N ALA A 320 8.70 -6.37 6.95
CA ALA A 320 7.95 -7.60 7.26
C ALA A 320 8.31 -8.78 6.34
N ILE A 321 9.03 -8.51 5.23
CA ILE A 321 9.51 -9.56 4.32
C ILE A 321 10.69 -10.30 4.98
N PRO A 322 10.77 -11.64 4.85
CA PRO A 322 11.88 -12.43 5.38
C PRO A 322 13.24 -11.84 4.98
N SER A 323 14.19 -11.79 5.92
CA SER A 323 15.48 -11.11 5.76
C SER A 323 16.28 -11.58 4.54
N TRP A 324 16.21 -12.85 4.20
CA TRP A 324 16.89 -13.43 3.04
C TRP A 324 16.28 -13.00 1.69
N LEU A 325 15.00 -12.61 1.68
CA LEU A 325 14.28 -12.17 0.46
C LEU A 325 14.25 -10.64 0.32
N ARG A 326 14.47 -9.91 1.41
CA ARG A 326 14.46 -8.44 1.47
C ARG A 326 15.42 -7.75 0.48
N PRO A 327 16.64 -8.26 0.21
CA PRO A 327 17.53 -7.68 -0.82
C PRO A 327 16.88 -7.63 -2.20
N LEU A 328 15.99 -8.60 -2.53
CA LEU A 328 15.27 -8.60 -3.80
C LEU A 328 14.23 -7.47 -3.87
N SER A 329 13.60 -7.10 -2.74
CA SER A 329 12.70 -5.95 -2.66
C SER A 329 13.43 -4.65 -3.01
N TYR A 330 14.66 -4.47 -2.56
CA TYR A 330 15.46 -3.30 -2.88
C TYR A 330 15.97 -3.27 -4.34
N ALA A 331 15.93 -4.40 -5.05
CA ALA A 331 16.19 -4.44 -6.48
C ALA A 331 14.97 -4.05 -7.34
N ILE A 332 13.80 -3.86 -6.72
CA ILE A 332 12.53 -3.56 -7.39
C ILE A 332 12.22 -2.06 -7.25
N PRO A 333 12.22 -1.26 -8.36
CA PRO A 333 11.98 0.19 -8.28
C PRO A 333 10.67 0.60 -7.59
N PRO A 334 9.53 -0.07 -7.79
CA PRO A 334 8.30 0.22 -7.08
C PRO A 334 8.40 0.24 -5.55
N SER A 335 9.32 -0.50 -4.94
CA SER A 335 9.51 -0.49 -3.48
C SER A 335 9.83 0.90 -2.94
N TYR A 336 10.72 1.62 -3.62
CA TYR A 336 11.06 3.00 -3.27
C TYR A 336 9.89 3.96 -3.49
N ALA A 337 9.16 3.79 -4.59
CA ALA A 337 8.02 4.65 -4.87
C ALA A 337 6.87 4.43 -3.88
N VAL A 338 6.61 3.20 -3.46
CA VAL A 338 5.60 2.85 -2.46
C VAL A 338 5.98 3.46 -1.12
N ASP A 339 7.24 3.29 -0.67
CA ASP A 339 7.70 3.85 0.62
C ASP A 339 7.68 5.38 0.61
N ALA A 340 8.24 6.01 -0.43
CA ALA A 340 8.23 7.46 -0.57
C ALA A 340 6.81 8.04 -0.60
N THR A 341 5.90 7.45 -1.39
CA THR A 341 4.52 7.94 -1.49
C THR A 341 3.78 7.81 -0.17
N ARG A 342 3.92 6.70 0.54
CA ARG A 342 3.37 6.51 1.89
C ARG A 342 3.97 7.49 2.89
N SER A 343 5.28 7.67 2.87
CA SER A 343 5.97 8.59 3.78
C SER A 343 5.50 10.03 3.58
N VAL A 344 5.28 10.45 2.34
CA VAL A 344 4.68 11.76 2.05
C VAL A 344 3.23 11.82 2.52
N MET A 345 2.41 10.84 2.14
CA MET A 345 0.97 10.91 2.33
C MET A 345 0.54 10.67 3.78
N LEU A 346 1.16 9.72 4.50
CA LEU A 346 0.77 9.34 5.85
C LEU A 346 1.63 9.98 6.95
N ARG A 347 2.94 10.14 6.69
CA ARG A 347 3.88 10.70 7.67
C ARG A 347 4.08 12.20 7.49
N GLY A 348 3.66 12.76 6.34
CA GLY A 348 3.86 14.18 6.01
C GLY A 348 5.31 14.54 5.69
N TRP A 349 6.13 13.55 5.32
CA TRP A 349 7.55 13.79 5.05
C TRP A 349 7.74 14.65 3.81
N GLY A 350 8.69 15.59 3.90
CA GLY A 350 9.17 16.38 2.77
C GLY A 350 10.30 15.68 2.01
N ILE A 351 10.89 16.39 1.06
CA ILE A 351 12.00 15.89 0.21
C ILE A 351 13.15 15.34 1.05
N GLY A 352 13.48 15.98 2.19
CA GLY A 352 14.55 15.52 3.08
C GLY A 352 14.33 14.14 3.70
N GLY A 353 13.06 13.69 3.83
CA GLY A 353 12.75 12.36 4.35
C GLY A 353 12.77 11.26 3.30
N ILE A 354 12.53 11.60 2.02
CA ILE A 354 12.40 10.64 0.91
C ILE A 354 13.50 10.76 -0.15
N TRP A 355 14.58 11.48 0.15
CA TRP A 355 15.63 11.76 -0.84
C TRP A 355 16.33 10.49 -1.33
N ILE A 356 16.47 9.48 -0.48
CA ILE A 356 17.07 8.17 -0.82
C ILE A 356 16.23 7.49 -1.90
N ASP A 357 14.91 7.50 -1.74
CA ASP A 357 13.98 6.89 -2.69
C ASP A 357 14.02 7.61 -4.04
N ILE A 358 14.07 8.95 -4.01
CA ILE A 358 14.18 9.77 -5.22
C ILE A 358 15.49 9.45 -5.95
N VAL A 359 16.61 9.38 -5.23
CA VAL A 359 17.92 9.05 -5.81
C VAL A 359 17.94 7.64 -6.38
N ALA A 360 17.34 6.67 -5.68
CA ALA A 360 17.22 5.30 -6.16
C ALA A 360 16.40 5.23 -7.46
N LEU A 361 15.23 5.88 -7.49
CA LEU A 361 14.39 5.92 -8.69
C LEU A 361 15.10 6.60 -9.87
N LEU A 362 15.81 7.70 -9.65
CA LEU A 362 16.64 8.36 -10.67
C LEU A 362 17.74 7.43 -11.16
N GLY A 363 18.40 6.72 -10.25
CA GLY A 363 19.43 5.73 -10.57
C GLY A 363 18.89 4.62 -11.49
N PHE A 364 17.72 4.05 -11.16
CA PHE A 364 17.04 3.05 -12.00
C PHE A 364 16.66 3.63 -13.38
N ALA A 365 16.12 4.84 -13.44
CA ALA A 365 15.75 5.48 -14.70
C ALA A 365 16.97 5.64 -15.62
N VAL A 366 18.07 6.17 -15.09
CA VAL A 366 19.31 6.36 -15.83
C VAL A 366 19.92 5.01 -16.27
N ALA A 367 19.95 4.02 -15.38
CA ALA A 367 20.47 2.69 -15.68
C ALA A 367 19.66 2.02 -16.80
N PHE A 368 18.35 1.97 -16.69
CA PHE A 368 17.50 1.32 -17.69
C PHE A 368 17.50 2.05 -19.03
N LEU A 369 17.49 3.39 -19.05
CA LEU A 369 17.62 4.16 -20.29
C LEU A 369 18.99 3.94 -20.95
N SER A 370 20.06 3.92 -20.18
CA SER A 370 21.41 3.69 -20.70
C SER A 370 21.54 2.29 -21.31
N LEU A 371 21.00 1.28 -20.63
CA LEU A 371 20.97 -0.10 -21.12
C LEU A 371 20.08 -0.23 -22.36
N ALA A 372 18.95 0.46 -22.42
CA ALA A 372 18.07 0.48 -23.57
C ALA A 372 18.77 1.09 -24.80
N VAL A 373 19.49 2.20 -24.64
CA VAL A 373 20.27 2.82 -25.70
C VAL A 373 21.36 1.88 -26.20
N TRP A 374 22.10 1.27 -25.28
CA TRP A 374 23.17 0.32 -25.59
C TRP A 374 22.65 -0.92 -26.34
N SER A 375 21.53 -1.48 -25.89
CA SER A 375 20.86 -2.61 -26.55
C SER A 375 20.44 -2.26 -27.98
N LEU A 376 19.86 -1.07 -28.19
CA LEU A 376 19.45 -0.60 -29.51
C LEU A 376 20.63 -0.34 -30.45
N GLN A 377 21.79 0.04 -29.90
CA GLN A 377 23.02 0.20 -30.69
C GLN A 377 23.59 -1.13 -31.18
N ARG A 378 23.55 -2.17 -30.33
CA ARG A 378 24.02 -3.53 -30.70
C ARG A 378 23.14 -4.20 -31.75
N GLY A 379 21.87 -3.89 -31.80
CA GLY A 379 20.96 -4.42 -32.81
C GLY A 379 21.12 -3.80 -34.20
N ARG A 380 22.06 -2.84 -34.37
CA ARG A 380 22.42 -2.24 -35.67
C ARG A 380 23.55 -2.98 -36.41
N GLY A 381 24.20 -3.96 -35.80
CA GLY A 381 25.20 -4.83 -36.43
C GLY A 381 24.62 -6.21 -36.66
#